data_54d80dd522976edff59847433efebf4e
#
_entry.id   54d80dd522976edff59847433efebf4e
#
_cell.length_a   1.000
_cell.length_b   1.000
_cell.length_c   1.000
_cell.angle_alpha   90.00
_cell.angle_beta   90.00
_cell.angle_gamma   90.00
#
_symmetry.space_group_name_H-M   'P 1'
#
loop_
_entity.id
_entity.type
_entity.pdbx_description
1 polymer ?
#
loop_
_entity_poly.entity_id
_entity_poly.type
_entity_poly.pdbx_seq_one_letter_code
_entity_poly.pdbx_strand_id
1 'polypeptide(L)'
;IVPVDLKGATKSHYLGMAETFSQQFGRLDGVLFNAGLLGTLSPFEHIQEKEWDEVMQVNVKSEFLLTQALLPLIRQTAKAHGEASIVYTSSSVGRKGRAYWGTYAISKFAIEGMMEVLADELENTGVRVNTLNPGGTRTKMRASAFPAEDPQLLKTPADLMPLYLYLMGPDSRGKTGQTFVAQPK
;
A
#
# COMPACT_ATOMS: atom_id res chain seq x y z
N ILE A 1 19.14 -4.42 -2.11
CA ILE A 1 17.97 -5.10 -1.47
C ILE A 1 18.15 -5.01 0.03
N VAL A 2 17.15 -4.52 0.74
CA VAL A 2 17.10 -4.48 2.20
C VAL A 2 16.00 -5.44 2.65
N PRO A 3 16.33 -6.65 3.12
CA PRO A 3 15.33 -7.60 3.58
C PRO A 3 14.74 -7.15 4.93
N VAL A 4 13.40 -7.10 5.03
CA VAL A 4 12.68 -6.77 6.26
C VAL A 4 11.49 -7.70 6.42
N ASP A 5 11.40 -8.38 7.55
CA ASP A 5 10.19 -9.11 7.93
C ASP A 5 9.19 -8.15 8.59
N LEU A 6 8.14 -7.79 7.86
CA LEU A 6 7.14 -6.83 8.33
C LEU A 6 6.33 -7.33 9.54
N LYS A 7 6.27 -8.65 9.79
CA LYS A 7 5.61 -9.20 11.00
C LYS A 7 6.36 -8.85 12.27
N GLY A 8 7.70 -8.88 12.22
CA GLY A 8 8.56 -8.62 13.36
C GLY A 8 9.22 -7.24 13.35
N ALA A 9 9.06 -6.44 12.30
CA ALA A 9 9.73 -5.16 12.19
C ALA A 9 9.16 -4.13 13.17
N THR A 10 10.06 -3.39 13.79
CA THR A 10 9.78 -2.32 14.74
C THR A 10 10.12 -0.96 14.15
N LYS A 11 9.72 0.11 14.84
CA LYS A 11 10.05 1.48 14.42
C LYS A 11 11.55 1.69 14.18
N SER A 12 12.42 1.08 15.00
CA SER A 12 13.88 1.22 14.85
C SER A 12 14.39 0.63 13.52
N HIS A 13 13.83 -0.49 13.05
CA HIS A 13 14.19 -1.06 11.75
C HIS A 13 13.86 -0.11 10.60
N TYR A 14 12.68 0.54 10.65
CA TYR A 14 12.25 1.49 9.63
C TYR A 14 13.05 2.79 9.66
N LEU A 15 13.43 3.29 10.84
CA LEU A 15 14.31 4.44 10.95
C LEU A 15 15.70 4.15 10.40
N GLY A 16 16.28 2.99 10.69
CA GLY A 16 17.56 2.56 10.10
C GLY A 16 17.51 2.42 8.58
N MET A 17 16.37 1.94 8.03
CA MET A 17 16.16 1.90 6.58
C MET A 17 16.11 3.32 5.99
N ALA A 18 15.36 4.23 6.59
CA ALA A 18 15.25 5.63 6.13
C ALA A 18 16.62 6.34 6.18
N GLU A 19 17.40 6.11 7.23
CA GLU A 19 18.76 6.62 7.35
C GLU A 19 19.67 6.07 6.24
N THR A 20 19.61 4.77 5.97
CA THR A 20 20.35 4.13 4.87
C THR A 20 20.02 4.77 3.53
N PHE A 21 18.74 5.00 3.23
CA PHE A 21 18.33 5.65 1.99
C PHE A 21 18.81 7.09 1.91
N SER A 22 18.74 7.83 3.02
CA SER A 22 19.24 9.20 3.08
C SER A 22 20.75 9.27 2.83
N GLN A 23 21.52 8.38 3.45
CA GLN A 23 22.98 8.34 3.30
C GLN A 23 23.43 7.90 1.90
N GLN A 24 22.75 6.90 1.32
CA GLN A 24 23.16 6.33 0.02
C GLN A 24 22.67 7.14 -1.18
N PHE A 25 21.48 7.70 -1.10
CA PHE A 25 20.84 8.34 -2.26
C PHE A 25 20.56 9.83 -2.06
N GLY A 26 20.45 10.30 -0.83
CA GLY A 26 20.13 11.70 -0.50
C GLY A 26 18.71 12.14 -0.91
N ARG A 27 17.93 11.27 -1.57
CA ARG A 27 16.59 11.54 -2.07
C ARG A 27 15.74 10.26 -2.13
N LEU A 28 14.41 10.46 -2.09
CA LEU A 28 13.44 9.40 -2.34
C LEU A 28 12.24 9.97 -3.12
N ASP A 29 12.17 9.66 -4.40
CA ASP A 29 11.17 10.23 -5.32
C ASP A 29 9.81 9.57 -5.20
N GLY A 30 9.76 8.36 -4.68
CA GLY A 30 8.50 7.69 -4.44
C GLY A 30 8.63 6.41 -3.65
N VAL A 31 7.52 5.99 -3.07
CA VAL A 31 7.38 4.71 -2.38
C VAL A 31 6.07 4.05 -2.74
N LEU A 32 6.15 2.76 -3.05
CA LEU A 32 5.00 1.89 -3.28
C LEU A 32 4.88 0.89 -2.14
N PHE A 33 3.81 1.01 -1.37
CA PHE A 33 3.44 0.04 -0.35
C PHE A 33 2.56 -1.04 -0.99
N ASN A 34 3.14 -2.21 -1.22
CA ASN A 34 2.46 -3.31 -1.91
C ASN A 34 2.42 -4.60 -1.11
N ALA A 35 3.23 -4.74 -0.07
CA ALA A 35 3.22 -5.92 0.77
C ALA A 35 1.88 -6.07 1.51
N GLY A 36 1.39 -7.30 1.67
CA GLY A 36 0.15 -7.52 2.39
C GLY A 36 -0.14 -9.00 2.62
N LEU A 37 -0.88 -9.25 3.69
CA LEU A 37 -1.42 -10.55 4.05
C LEU A 37 -2.94 -10.54 3.86
N LEU A 38 -3.48 -11.63 3.31
CA LEU A 38 -4.92 -11.83 3.20
C LEU A 38 -5.55 -12.25 4.54
N GLY A 39 -4.86 -13.09 5.30
CA GLY A 39 -5.45 -13.84 6.39
C GLY A 39 -6.41 -14.92 5.88
N THR A 40 -7.18 -15.50 6.79
CA THR A 40 -8.19 -16.52 6.48
C THR A 40 -9.55 -15.87 6.21
N LEU A 41 -10.19 -16.24 5.13
CA LEU A 41 -11.56 -15.83 4.85
C LEU A 41 -12.53 -16.67 5.69
N SER A 42 -13.12 -16.07 6.71
CA SER A 42 -13.97 -16.76 7.69
C SER A 42 -15.10 -15.86 8.21
N PRO A 43 -16.17 -16.43 8.82
CA PRO A 43 -17.12 -15.65 9.60
C PRO A 43 -16.40 -14.77 10.63
N PHE A 44 -16.91 -13.57 10.90
CA PHE A 44 -16.27 -12.59 11.76
C PHE A 44 -15.99 -13.14 13.18
N GLU A 45 -16.93 -13.90 13.72
CA GLU A 45 -16.86 -14.53 15.04
C GLU A 45 -15.77 -15.63 15.17
N HIS A 46 -15.21 -16.09 14.03
CA HIS A 46 -14.16 -17.12 14.00
C HIS A 46 -12.76 -16.56 13.71
N ILE A 47 -12.65 -15.24 13.55
CA ILE A 47 -11.33 -14.60 13.33
C ILE A 47 -10.49 -14.79 14.59
N GLN A 48 -9.32 -15.39 14.41
CA GLN A 48 -8.38 -15.60 15.51
C GLN A 48 -7.60 -14.31 15.80
N GLU A 49 -7.45 -13.96 17.09
CA GLU A 49 -6.73 -12.76 17.54
C GLU A 49 -5.31 -12.69 16.94
N LYS A 50 -4.59 -13.82 16.97
CA LYS A 50 -3.25 -13.90 16.39
C LYS A 50 -3.21 -13.53 14.92
N GLU A 51 -4.19 -13.99 14.15
CA GLU A 51 -4.28 -13.69 12.72
C GLU A 51 -4.65 -12.22 12.49
N TRP A 52 -5.57 -11.70 13.32
CA TRP A 52 -5.88 -10.28 13.34
C TRP A 52 -4.62 -9.45 13.54
N ASP A 53 -3.83 -9.75 14.57
CA ASP A 53 -2.61 -9.02 14.89
C ASP A 53 -1.59 -9.08 13.76
N GLU A 54 -1.39 -10.26 13.15
CA GLU A 54 -0.46 -10.43 12.04
C GLU A 54 -0.88 -9.62 10.80
N VAL A 55 -2.15 -9.67 10.42
CA VAL A 55 -2.66 -8.91 9.25
C VAL A 55 -2.59 -7.41 9.52
N MET A 56 -3.01 -6.94 10.69
CA MET A 56 -2.93 -5.51 11.05
C MET A 56 -1.48 -5.03 11.19
N GLN A 57 -0.60 -5.86 11.72
CA GLN A 57 0.83 -5.55 11.80
C GLN A 57 1.44 -5.34 10.41
N VAL A 58 1.17 -6.26 9.46
CA VAL A 58 1.76 -6.20 8.11
C VAL A 58 1.06 -5.17 7.23
N ASN A 59 -0.29 -5.17 7.19
CA ASN A 59 -1.03 -4.36 6.23
C ASN A 59 -1.23 -2.90 6.67
N VAL A 60 -1.12 -2.60 7.97
CA VAL A 60 -1.43 -1.26 8.49
C VAL A 60 -0.25 -0.68 9.25
N LYS A 61 0.16 -1.32 10.35
CA LYS A 61 1.16 -0.77 11.26
C LYS A 61 2.53 -0.64 10.59
N SER A 62 2.93 -1.62 9.77
CA SER A 62 4.20 -1.56 9.04
C SER A 62 4.21 -0.39 8.03
N GLU A 63 3.12 -0.22 7.28
CA GLU A 63 2.99 0.85 6.30
C GLU A 63 2.96 2.23 6.99
N PHE A 64 2.25 2.35 8.11
CA PHE A 64 2.24 3.56 8.93
C PHE A 64 3.64 3.93 9.45
N LEU A 65 4.33 2.99 10.08
CA LEU A 65 5.66 3.26 10.66
C LEU A 65 6.71 3.55 9.59
N LEU A 66 6.66 2.84 8.46
CA LEU A 66 7.58 3.07 7.35
C LEU A 66 7.29 4.40 6.65
N THR A 67 6.02 4.76 6.47
CA THR A 67 5.63 6.09 5.99
C THR A 67 6.20 7.17 6.91
N GLN A 68 5.99 7.05 8.23
CA GLN A 68 6.49 8.00 9.21
C GLN A 68 8.02 8.16 9.17
N ALA A 69 8.74 7.05 8.97
CA ALA A 69 10.20 7.05 8.88
C ALA A 69 10.72 7.69 7.57
N LEU A 70 10.05 7.44 6.44
CA LEU A 70 10.47 7.91 5.12
C LEU A 70 10.00 9.33 4.80
N LEU A 71 8.94 9.80 5.44
CA LEU A 71 8.28 11.08 5.13
C LEU A 71 9.22 12.28 5.16
N PRO A 72 10.17 12.44 6.12
CA PRO A 72 11.12 13.55 6.09
C PRO A 72 11.94 13.59 4.79
N LEU A 73 12.46 12.46 4.33
CA LEU A 73 13.25 12.37 3.10
C LEU A 73 12.40 12.63 1.85
N ILE A 74 11.16 12.10 1.82
CA ILE A 74 10.21 12.32 0.74
C ILE A 74 9.85 13.81 0.63
N ARG A 75 9.55 14.49 1.75
CA ARG A 75 9.27 15.94 1.77
C ARG A 75 10.47 16.77 1.32
N GLN A 76 11.69 16.40 1.77
CA GLN A 76 12.92 17.04 1.32
C GLN A 76 13.09 16.89 -0.20
N THR A 77 12.84 15.69 -0.73
CA THR A 77 12.91 15.41 -2.17
C THR A 77 11.90 16.25 -2.94
N ALA A 78 10.63 16.26 -2.52
CA ALA A 78 9.59 17.05 -3.18
C ALA A 78 9.91 18.54 -3.16
N LYS A 79 10.43 19.07 -2.07
CA LYS A 79 10.87 20.47 -1.96
C LYS A 79 12.01 20.81 -2.93
N ALA A 80 12.98 19.90 -3.10
CA ALA A 80 14.17 20.12 -3.94
C ALA A 80 13.89 19.89 -5.43
N HIS A 81 12.99 18.96 -5.77
CA HIS A 81 12.76 18.49 -7.15
C HIS A 81 11.34 18.73 -7.67
N GLY A 82 10.48 19.35 -6.84
CA GLY A 82 9.13 19.75 -7.21
C GLY A 82 8.05 18.68 -6.99
N GLU A 83 8.41 17.42 -6.80
CA GLU A 83 7.43 16.34 -6.59
C GLU A 83 8.01 15.08 -5.93
N ALA A 84 7.12 14.30 -5.29
CA ALA A 84 7.33 12.92 -4.87
C ALA A 84 5.99 12.18 -4.84
N SER A 85 5.99 10.84 -4.84
CA SER A 85 4.77 10.04 -4.90
C SER A 85 4.75 8.95 -3.83
N ILE A 86 3.64 8.85 -3.10
CA ILE A 86 3.35 7.76 -2.17
C ILE A 86 2.14 7.01 -2.71
N VAL A 87 2.27 5.71 -2.94
CA VAL A 87 1.18 4.86 -3.42
C VAL A 87 0.99 3.67 -2.49
N TYR A 88 -0.24 3.51 -2.00
CA TYR A 88 -0.63 2.35 -1.21
C TYR A 88 -1.47 1.39 -2.04
N THR A 89 -1.18 0.09 -1.96
CA THR A 89 -2.01 -0.92 -2.59
C THR A 89 -3.24 -1.21 -1.72
N SER A 90 -4.39 -0.82 -2.24
CA SER A 90 -5.70 -1.03 -1.63
C SER A 90 -6.44 -2.22 -2.27
N SER A 91 -7.74 -2.29 -2.07
CA SER A 91 -8.65 -3.31 -2.59
C SER A 91 -10.07 -2.76 -2.67
N SER A 92 -10.91 -3.38 -3.50
CA SER A 92 -12.36 -3.08 -3.51
C SER A 92 -13.02 -3.29 -2.15
N VAL A 93 -12.50 -4.24 -1.35
CA VAL A 93 -13.00 -4.49 0.01
C VAL A 93 -12.52 -3.45 1.03
N GLY A 94 -11.61 -2.56 0.68
CA GLY A 94 -11.24 -1.38 1.46
C GLY A 94 -12.19 -0.18 1.26
N ARG A 95 -13.12 -0.27 0.30
CA ARG A 95 -14.16 0.75 0.03
C ARG A 95 -15.57 0.25 0.34
N LYS A 96 -15.78 -1.05 0.25
CA LYS A 96 -17.03 -1.71 0.60
C LYS A 96 -16.74 -3.06 1.25
N GLY A 97 -17.10 -3.20 2.52
CA GLY A 97 -16.95 -4.46 3.26
C GLY A 97 -17.66 -5.62 2.56
N ARG A 98 -17.11 -6.81 2.68
CA ARG A 98 -17.65 -8.05 2.13
C ARG A 98 -17.64 -9.13 3.21
N ALA A 99 -18.71 -9.90 3.30
CA ALA A 99 -18.80 -11.04 4.21
C ALA A 99 -17.58 -11.98 4.04
N TYR A 100 -17.07 -12.47 5.15
CA TYR A 100 -15.91 -13.36 5.28
C TYR A 100 -14.53 -12.72 5.04
N TRP A 101 -14.46 -11.45 4.63
CA TRP A 101 -13.18 -10.76 4.36
C TRP A 101 -12.59 -10.04 5.59
N GLY A 102 -13.30 -10.09 6.71
CA GLY A 102 -12.93 -9.62 8.04
C GLY A 102 -11.71 -8.71 8.15
N THR A 103 -10.65 -9.22 8.74
CA THR A 103 -9.42 -8.45 9.03
C THR A 103 -8.81 -7.81 7.80
N TYR A 104 -8.77 -8.53 6.66
CA TYR A 104 -8.21 -7.96 5.43
C TYR A 104 -8.98 -6.73 4.95
N ALA A 105 -10.32 -6.82 4.92
CA ALA A 105 -11.15 -5.67 4.53
C ALA A 105 -10.92 -4.48 5.46
N ILE A 106 -10.94 -4.71 6.77
CA ILE A 106 -10.68 -3.67 7.79
C ILE A 106 -9.29 -3.04 7.58
N SER A 107 -8.26 -3.84 7.34
CA SER A 107 -6.92 -3.33 7.06
C SER A 107 -6.87 -2.43 5.81
N LYS A 108 -7.61 -2.78 4.76
CA LYS A 108 -7.65 -1.96 3.54
C LYS A 108 -8.51 -0.70 3.68
N PHE A 109 -9.55 -0.70 4.54
CA PHE A 109 -10.22 0.54 4.96
C PHE A 109 -9.27 1.47 5.74
N ALA A 110 -8.45 0.91 6.64
CA ALA A 110 -7.46 1.69 7.37
C ALA A 110 -6.43 2.35 6.43
N ILE A 111 -6.01 1.67 5.38
CA ILE A 111 -5.10 2.20 4.36
C ILE A 111 -5.75 3.33 3.54
N GLU A 112 -7.02 3.19 3.17
CA GLU A 112 -7.75 4.27 2.49
C GLU A 112 -7.82 5.51 3.38
N GLY A 113 -8.19 5.34 4.66
CA GLY A 113 -8.22 6.46 5.63
C GLY A 113 -6.83 7.08 5.87
N MET A 114 -5.78 6.26 5.96
CA MET A 114 -4.40 6.76 6.11
C MET A 114 -3.97 7.58 4.88
N MET A 115 -4.32 7.14 3.69
CA MET A 115 -4.06 7.88 2.46
C MET A 115 -4.77 9.23 2.45
N GLU A 116 -6.06 9.27 2.79
CA GLU A 116 -6.85 10.51 2.81
C GLU A 116 -6.27 11.53 3.80
N VAL A 117 -5.96 11.11 5.04
CA VAL A 117 -5.33 11.96 6.06
C VAL A 117 -3.99 12.50 5.58
N LEU A 118 -3.13 11.61 5.06
CA LEU A 118 -1.79 12.03 4.65
C LEU A 118 -1.82 12.92 3.40
N ALA A 119 -2.77 12.73 2.49
CA ALA A 119 -2.95 13.57 1.32
C ALA A 119 -3.36 15.00 1.71
N ASP A 120 -4.24 15.15 2.70
CA ASP A 120 -4.66 16.42 3.25
C ASP A 120 -3.51 17.15 3.97
N GLU A 121 -2.79 16.44 4.87
CA GLU A 121 -1.61 16.97 5.56
C GLU A 121 -0.48 17.43 4.63
N LEU A 122 -0.38 16.83 3.45
CA LEU A 122 0.68 17.11 2.47
C LEU A 122 0.21 18.01 1.31
N GLU A 123 -0.98 18.60 1.43
CA GLU A 123 -1.47 19.55 0.43
C GLU A 123 -0.44 20.65 0.17
N ASN A 124 -0.24 21.02 -1.08
CA ASN A 124 0.71 22.04 -1.53
C ASN A 124 2.19 21.78 -1.21
N THR A 125 2.57 20.56 -0.80
CA THR A 125 3.99 20.20 -0.54
C THR A 125 4.71 19.62 -1.73
N GLY A 126 4.00 19.31 -2.83
CA GLY A 126 4.52 18.54 -3.96
C GLY A 126 4.54 17.03 -3.74
N VAL A 127 4.16 16.53 -2.58
CA VAL A 127 4.02 15.08 -2.32
C VAL A 127 2.60 14.65 -2.68
N ARG A 128 2.48 13.70 -3.61
CA ARG A 128 1.21 13.07 -3.96
C ARG A 128 1.02 11.80 -3.14
N VAL A 129 -0.19 11.58 -2.62
CA VAL A 129 -0.54 10.37 -1.87
C VAL A 129 -1.81 9.78 -2.46
N ASN A 130 -1.74 8.55 -2.93
CA ASN A 130 -2.87 7.89 -3.57
C ASN A 130 -2.96 6.42 -3.18
N THR A 131 -4.13 5.82 -3.34
CA THR A 131 -4.28 4.36 -3.30
C THR A 131 -4.49 3.80 -4.70
N LEU A 132 -4.08 2.54 -4.89
CA LEU A 132 -4.33 1.76 -6.09
C LEU A 132 -5.01 0.44 -5.72
N ASN A 133 -6.18 0.21 -6.29
CA ASN A 133 -6.87 -1.08 -6.25
C ASN A 133 -6.52 -1.88 -7.51
N PRO A 134 -5.72 -2.94 -7.43
CA PRO A 134 -5.29 -3.72 -8.59
C PRO A 134 -6.43 -4.55 -9.21
N GLY A 135 -7.53 -4.78 -8.49
CA GLY A 135 -8.58 -5.70 -8.91
C GLY A 135 -8.16 -7.17 -8.82
N GLY A 136 -8.91 -8.04 -9.51
CA GLY A 136 -8.61 -9.47 -9.60
C GLY A 136 -7.35 -9.70 -10.44
N THR A 137 -6.24 -10.05 -9.79
CA THR A 137 -4.94 -10.21 -10.43
C THR A 137 -4.41 -11.62 -10.20
N ARG A 138 -3.77 -12.22 -11.20
CA ARG A 138 -3.18 -13.56 -11.14
C ARG A 138 -2.03 -13.61 -10.14
N THR A 139 -2.34 -13.89 -8.88
CA THR A 139 -1.40 -13.98 -7.76
C THR A 139 -1.74 -15.15 -6.86
N LYS A 140 -0.79 -15.57 -6.02
CA LYS A 140 -1.05 -16.59 -4.98
C LYS A 140 -2.14 -16.15 -4.01
N MET A 141 -2.18 -14.88 -3.62
CA MET A 141 -3.22 -14.31 -2.77
C MET A 141 -4.61 -14.45 -3.42
N ARG A 142 -4.74 -14.17 -4.71
CA ARG A 142 -5.99 -14.33 -5.46
C ARG A 142 -6.44 -15.79 -5.51
N ALA A 143 -5.54 -16.70 -5.81
CA ALA A 143 -5.83 -18.13 -5.83
C ALA A 143 -6.30 -18.67 -4.46
N SER A 144 -5.71 -18.17 -3.37
CA SER A 144 -6.18 -18.50 -2.01
C SER A 144 -7.57 -17.96 -1.72
N ALA A 145 -7.90 -16.74 -2.18
CA ALA A 145 -9.21 -16.13 -1.96
C ALA A 145 -10.32 -16.74 -2.84
N PHE A 146 -9.98 -17.24 -4.02
CA PHE A 146 -10.91 -17.76 -5.02
C PHE A 146 -10.34 -19.03 -5.67
N PRO A 147 -10.30 -20.16 -4.94
CA PRO A 147 -9.64 -21.37 -5.42
C PRO A 147 -10.31 -22.02 -6.65
N ALA A 148 -11.58 -21.72 -6.90
CA ALA A 148 -12.32 -22.22 -8.07
C ALA A 148 -12.25 -21.29 -9.30
N GLU A 149 -11.56 -20.15 -9.20
CA GLU A 149 -11.44 -19.21 -10.32
C GLU A 149 -10.32 -19.62 -11.27
N ASP A 150 -10.60 -19.61 -12.58
CA ASP A 150 -9.56 -19.89 -13.58
C ASP A 150 -8.53 -18.75 -13.62
N PRO A 151 -7.28 -18.99 -13.23
CA PRO A 151 -6.24 -17.96 -13.23
C PRO A 151 -5.90 -17.42 -14.64
N GLN A 152 -6.24 -18.16 -15.70
CA GLN A 152 -5.97 -17.73 -17.08
C GLN A 152 -6.88 -16.57 -17.51
N LEU A 153 -8.03 -16.40 -16.85
CA LEU A 153 -8.96 -15.29 -17.10
C LEU A 153 -8.55 -13.99 -16.38
N LEU A 154 -7.53 -14.06 -15.54
CA LEU A 154 -7.07 -12.92 -14.76
C LEU A 154 -5.90 -12.21 -15.45
N LYS A 155 -5.89 -10.88 -15.34
CA LYS A 155 -4.71 -10.08 -15.69
C LYS A 155 -3.51 -10.48 -14.84
N THR A 156 -2.33 -10.46 -15.46
CA THR A 156 -1.07 -10.66 -14.75
C THR A 156 -0.65 -9.38 -14.02
N PRO A 157 0.26 -9.45 -13.05
CA PRO A 157 0.86 -8.24 -12.47
C PRO A 157 1.47 -7.30 -13.54
N ALA A 158 2.08 -7.85 -14.58
CA ALA A 158 2.67 -7.07 -15.67
C ALA A 158 1.64 -6.22 -16.42
N ASP A 159 0.43 -6.73 -16.61
CA ASP A 159 -0.65 -6.00 -17.29
C ASP A 159 -1.13 -4.76 -16.50
N LEU A 160 -0.80 -4.67 -15.22
CA LEU A 160 -1.17 -3.56 -14.35
C LEU A 160 -0.08 -2.49 -14.24
N MET A 161 1.14 -2.80 -14.67
CA MET A 161 2.30 -1.89 -14.52
C MET A 161 2.09 -0.49 -15.11
N PRO A 162 1.37 -0.29 -16.22
CA PRO A 162 1.14 1.05 -16.75
C PRO A 162 0.51 2.01 -15.72
N LEU A 163 -0.45 1.54 -14.90
CA LEU A 163 -1.06 2.38 -13.87
C LEU A 163 -0.11 2.63 -12.69
N TYR A 164 0.69 1.63 -12.29
CA TYR A 164 1.70 1.83 -11.26
C TYR A 164 2.76 2.85 -11.70
N LEU A 165 3.27 2.73 -12.93
CA LEU A 165 4.23 3.67 -13.47
C LEU A 165 3.64 5.09 -13.61
N TYR A 166 2.39 5.21 -14.06
CA TYR A 166 1.68 6.48 -14.09
C TYR A 166 1.64 7.13 -12.70
N LEU A 167 1.25 6.39 -11.65
CA LEU A 167 1.12 6.94 -10.30
C LEU A 167 2.47 7.26 -9.66
N MET A 168 3.49 6.48 -9.94
CA MET A 168 4.85 6.71 -9.42
C MET A 168 5.61 7.77 -10.20
N GLY A 169 5.25 8.01 -11.47
CA GLY A 169 5.90 8.93 -12.38
C GLY A 169 5.30 10.34 -12.40
N PRO A 170 5.86 11.23 -13.21
CA PRO A 170 5.43 12.63 -13.30
C PRO A 170 4.06 12.83 -13.97
N ASP A 171 3.58 11.83 -14.71
CA ASP A 171 2.33 11.93 -15.49
C ASP A 171 1.08 12.08 -14.60
N SER A 172 1.19 11.66 -13.32
CA SER A 172 0.13 11.84 -12.32
C SER A 172 0.30 13.12 -11.48
N ARG A 173 1.09 14.08 -11.94
CA ARG A 173 1.27 15.37 -11.24
C ARG A 173 -0.08 16.04 -10.98
N GLY A 174 -0.28 16.55 -9.76
CA GLY A 174 -1.53 17.15 -9.31
C GLY A 174 -2.64 16.15 -8.95
N LYS A 175 -2.41 14.84 -9.05
CA LYS A 175 -3.34 13.80 -8.60
C LYS A 175 -2.94 13.34 -7.19
N THR A 176 -3.69 13.76 -6.17
CA THR A 176 -3.49 13.35 -4.77
C THR A 176 -4.84 13.11 -4.10
N GLY A 177 -4.87 12.33 -3.01
CA GLY A 177 -6.09 12.00 -2.28
C GLY A 177 -7.08 11.13 -3.05
N GLN A 178 -6.63 10.35 -4.03
CA GLN A 178 -7.50 9.59 -4.94
C GLN A 178 -7.24 8.08 -4.85
N THR A 179 -8.32 7.32 -5.04
CA THR A 179 -8.25 5.86 -5.24
C THR A 179 -8.34 5.54 -6.72
N PHE A 180 -7.30 4.94 -7.26
CA PHE A 180 -7.24 4.48 -8.65
C PHE A 180 -7.60 2.99 -8.75
N VAL A 181 -8.38 2.62 -9.77
CA VAL A 181 -8.79 1.24 -10.01
C VAL A 181 -8.18 0.76 -11.31
N ALA A 182 -7.30 -0.24 -11.24
CA ALA A 182 -6.60 -0.76 -12.41
C ALA A 182 -7.51 -1.55 -13.37
N GLN A 183 -8.61 -2.08 -12.85
CA GLN A 183 -9.58 -2.89 -13.60
C GLN A 183 -11.00 -2.38 -13.28
N PRO A 184 -11.40 -1.20 -13.81
CA PRO A 184 -12.76 -0.70 -13.62
C PRO A 184 -13.76 -1.68 -14.28
N LYS A 185 -14.94 -1.82 -13.66
CA LYS A 185 -16.03 -2.62 -14.22
C LYS A 185 -16.75 -1.86 -15.32
#